data_e27a9f95b3a244cffbc9f8c454e12a03
#
_entry.id   e27a9f95b3a244cffbc9f8c454e12a03
#
_cell.length_a   1.000
_cell.length_b   1.000
_cell.length_c   1.000
_cell.angle_alpha   90.00
_cell.angle_beta   90.00
_cell.angle_gamma   90.00
#
_symmetry.space_group_name_H-M   'P 1'
#
loop_
_entity.id
_entity.type
_entity.pdbx_description
1 polymer ?
#
loop_
_entity_poly.entity_id
_entity_poly.type
_entity_poly.pdbx_seq_one_letter_code
_entity_poly.pdbx_strand_id
1 'polypeptide(L)'
;MGAGATSIGALKTATCAGTSCGGCVPLVTQVMKAQMKKQGMAVNNHVCEHFPYSRQELHHIVRVEGIKTFGALLEKHGHGLGCDICKPTVANILASCWNEFVLKKDHASLQDSNDYYLANIQRDGTYSVVPRMPGGEVTPEGLIAVGQVAKKYGLYTKITGGQRVDLFGARVDQLPLIWEELIAAGFESGHAYGKSLRTVKSCVGSTWCRYGVGDSVGLAVAMENRYKGLRSPHKIKFGVSGCTRECAEAQGKDVGIIATEKGWNLYVCGNGGMKPRHAELLAADLDRETLVRYIDRFLMFYVRTADRLQRTSVWRDNLEGGLDYLIDVVVHDKLGLAAELEAEMLNVVNTYECEWKKAVTDPETRKRFRHFVNSDKVDENVTFVEERGQIRPAMPAEREAAKPFPIPVVVETV
;
A
#
# COMPACT_ATOMS: atom_id res chain seq x y z
N MET A 1 -29.12 -16.89 -13.29
CA MET A 1 -28.36 -17.87 -14.10
C MET A 1 -29.25 -18.93 -14.73
N GLY A 2 -30.28 -19.44 -14.08
CA GLY A 2 -31.26 -20.30 -14.72
C GLY A 2 -31.99 -19.67 -15.91
N ALA A 3 -31.95 -18.35 -16.04
CA ALA A 3 -32.51 -17.59 -17.17
C ALA A 3 -31.41 -17.06 -18.14
N GLY A 4 -30.24 -17.70 -18.21
CA GLY A 4 -29.17 -17.40 -19.18
C GLY A 4 -28.26 -16.21 -18.83
N ALA A 5 -28.38 -15.58 -17.64
CA ALA A 5 -27.50 -14.47 -17.25
C ALA A 5 -26.11 -15.01 -16.88
N THR A 6 -25.12 -14.84 -17.77
CA THR A 6 -23.73 -15.31 -17.63
C THR A 6 -22.73 -14.17 -17.46
N SER A 7 -23.20 -12.93 -17.33
CA SER A 7 -22.37 -11.75 -17.11
C SER A 7 -22.91 -10.88 -15.98
N ILE A 8 -22.02 -10.08 -15.35
CA ILE A 8 -22.42 -9.10 -14.32
C ILE A 8 -23.43 -8.08 -14.89
N GLY A 9 -23.26 -7.66 -16.14
CA GLY A 9 -24.20 -6.77 -16.80
C GLY A 9 -25.60 -7.40 -16.90
N ALA A 10 -25.69 -8.63 -17.38
CA ALA A 10 -26.94 -9.36 -17.48
C ALA A 10 -27.59 -9.59 -16.10
N LEU A 11 -26.80 -9.89 -15.06
CA LEU A 11 -27.30 -10.02 -13.68
C LEU A 11 -27.80 -8.69 -13.13
N LYS A 12 -27.12 -7.58 -13.37
CA LYS A 12 -27.58 -6.25 -12.98
C LYS A 12 -28.92 -5.91 -13.61
N THR A 13 -29.08 -6.18 -14.90
CA THR A 13 -30.33 -5.95 -15.63
C THR A 13 -31.47 -6.82 -15.09
N ALA A 14 -31.18 -8.09 -14.81
CA ALA A 14 -32.21 -9.04 -14.35
C ALA A 14 -32.61 -8.89 -12.88
N THR A 15 -31.72 -8.37 -12.00
CA THR A 15 -31.92 -8.38 -10.54
C THR A 15 -31.78 -7.01 -9.89
N CYS A 16 -31.39 -5.99 -10.63
CA CYS A 16 -31.02 -4.67 -10.12
C CYS A 16 -29.87 -4.70 -9.08
N ALA A 17 -29.20 -5.83 -8.87
CA ALA A 17 -28.09 -5.95 -7.94
C ALA A 17 -26.89 -5.15 -8.42
N GLY A 18 -26.37 -4.26 -7.58
CA GLY A 18 -25.23 -3.42 -7.89
C GLY A 18 -25.53 -2.23 -8.82
N THR A 19 -26.79 -1.86 -9.01
CA THR A 19 -27.19 -0.71 -9.84
C THR A 19 -27.25 0.61 -9.06
N SER A 20 -27.18 0.56 -7.73
CA SER A 20 -27.13 1.76 -6.86
C SER A 20 -25.70 2.03 -6.39
N CYS A 21 -25.36 1.79 -5.13
CA CYS A 21 -24.04 2.08 -4.55
C CYS A 21 -22.91 1.14 -5.02
N GLY A 22 -23.23 0.05 -5.72
CA GLY A 22 -22.27 -0.92 -6.24
C GLY A 22 -21.57 -1.80 -5.18
N GLY A 23 -21.82 -1.61 -3.90
CA GLY A 23 -21.15 -2.34 -2.82
C GLY A 23 -21.36 -3.86 -2.82
N CYS A 24 -22.43 -4.33 -3.45
CA CYS A 24 -22.71 -5.77 -3.58
C CYS A 24 -22.09 -6.42 -4.85
N VAL A 25 -21.51 -5.65 -5.77
CA VAL A 25 -20.97 -6.19 -7.02
C VAL A 25 -19.90 -7.26 -6.81
N PRO A 26 -18.93 -7.13 -5.86
CA PRO A 26 -17.98 -8.19 -5.60
C PRO A 26 -18.65 -9.51 -5.18
N LEU A 27 -19.63 -9.45 -4.27
CA LEU A 27 -20.35 -10.63 -3.82
C LEU A 27 -21.16 -11.27 -4.95
N VAL A 28 -21.86 -10.46 -5.74
CA VAL A 28 -22.63 -10.93 -6.92
C VAL A 28 -21.70 -11.62 -7.91
N THR A 29 -20.50 -11.07 -8.13
CA THR A 29 -19.49 -11.67 -9.00
C THR A 29 -19.00 -13.02 -8.48
N GLN A 30 -18.77 -13.14 -7.17
CA GLN A 30 -18.35 -14.40 -6.54
C GLN A 30 -19.44 -15.48 -6.69
N VAL A 31 -20.68 -15.12 -6.35
CA VAL A 31 -21.83 -16.04 -6.47
C VAL A 31 -22.01 -16.50 -7.94
N MET A 32 -21.87 -15.57 -8.88
CA MET A 32 -21.93 -15.88 -10.30
C MET A 32 -20.84 -16.88 -10.72
N LYS A 33 -19.57 -16.58 -10.39
CA LYS A 33 -18.42 -17.45 -10.71
C LYS A 33 -18.56 -18.84 -10.06
N ALA A 34 -18.98 -18.91 -8.80
CA ALA A 34 -19.23 -20.18 -8.12
C ALA A 34 -20.32 -21.00 -8.81
N GLN A 35 -21.41 -20.35 -9.26
CA GLN A 35 -22.49 -21.03 -9.97
C GLN A 35 -22.07 -21.47 -11.37
N MET A 36 -21.26 -20.65 -12.07
CA MET A 36 -20.69 -21.04 -13.38
C MET A 36 -19.83 -22.29 -13.26
N LYS A 37 -18.95 -22.34 -12.24
CA LYS A 37 -18.13 -23.54 -11.96
C LYS A 37 -19.01 -24.78 -11.72
N LYS A 38 -20.07 -24.67 -10.88
CA LYS A 38 -21.00 -25.78 -10.63
C LYS A 38 -21.71 -26.27 -11.89
N GLN A 39 -21.90 -25.40 -12.87
CA GLN A 39 -22.52 -25.73 -14.15
C GLN A 39 -21.50 -26.18 -15.22
N GLY A 40 -20.23 -26.39 -14.84
CA GLY A 40 -19.16 -26.80 -15.76
C GLY A 40 -18.75 -25.74 -16.79
N MET A 41 -19.15 -24.47 -16.57
CA MET A 41 -18.77 -23.37 -17.45
C MET A 41 -17.38 -22.85 -17.08
N ALA A 42 -16.58 -22.54 -18.12
CA ALA A 42 -15.28 -21.92 -17.93
C ALA A 42 -15.43 -20.54 -17.25
N VAL A 43 -14.68 -20.32 -16.17
CA VAL A 43 -14.63 -19.02 -15.50
C VAL A 43 -13.39 -18.28 -15.99
N ASN A 44 -13.61 -17.20 -16.70
CA ASN A 44 -12.52 -16.32 -17.14
C ASN A 44 -11.98 -15.51 -15.95
N ASN A 45 -10.71 -15.70 -15.61
CA ASN A 45 -9.97 -14.96 -14.61
C ASN A 45 -8.90 -14.03 -15.21
N HIS A 46 -8.98 -13.76 -16.51
CA HIS A 46 -8.06 -12.85 -17.19
C HIS A 46 -8.08 -11.46 -16.54
N VAL A 47 -6.92 -10.80 -16.51
CA VAL A 47 -6.80 -9.44 -15.98
C VAL A 47 -7.69 -8.48 -16.78
N CYS A 48 -7.61 -8.57 -18.10
CA CYS A 48 -8.43 -7.79 -19.05
C CYS A 48 -8.37 -8.42 -20.44
N GLU A 49 -8.97 -7.76 -21.42
CA GLU A 49 -8.92 -8.18 -22.82
C GLU A 49 -7.50 -8.15 -23.42
N HIS A 50 -6.60 -7.28 -22.94
CA HIS A 50 -5.22 -7.18 -23.46
C HIS A 50 -4.31 -8.32 -23.00
N PHE A 51 -4.65 -8.99 -21.90
CA PHE A 51 -3.88 -10.11 -21.37
C PHE A 51 -4.80 -11.30 -21.09
N PRO A 52 -4.69 -12.38 -21.86
CA PRO A 52 -5.47 -13.60 -21.67
C PRO A 52 -4.92 -14.45 -20.50
N TYR A 53 -4.48 -13.80 -19.45
CA TYR A 53 -3.87 -14.39 -18.26
C TYR A 53 -4.47 -13.80 -17.00
N SER A 54 -4.54 -14.61 -15.95
CA SER A 54 -4.80 -14.15 -14.60
C SER A 54 -3.57 -13.37 -14.05
N ARG A 55 -3.76 -12.64 -12.97
CA ARG A 55 -2.67 -11.95 -12.30
C ARG A 55 -1.55 -12.91 -11.83
N GLN A 56 -1.92 -14.09 -11.35
CA GLN A 56 -0.97 -15.11 -10.89
C GLN A 56 -0.12 -15.63 -12.06
N GLU A 57 -0.75 -15.93 -13.19
CA GLU A 57 -0.03 -16.36 -14.39
C GLU A 57 0.90 -15.27 -14.91
N LEU A 58 0.45 -14.01 -14.94
CA LEU A 58 1.33 -12.88 -15.31
C LEU A 58 2.51 -12.70 -14.35
N HIS A 59 2.30 -12.88 -13.04
CA HIS A 59 3.39 -12.84 -12.08
C HIS A 59 4.41 -13.95 -12.34
N HIS A 60 3.94 -15.17 -12.62
CA HIS A 60 4.81 -16.30 -12.96
C HIS A 60 5.60 -16.05 -14.24
N ILE A 61 4.95 -15.59 -15.31
CA ILE A 61 5.59 -15.23 -16.59
C ILE A 61 6.68 -14.17 -16.37
N VAL A 62 6.37 -13.09 -15.64
CA VAL A 62 7.32 -12.02 -15.34
C VAL A 62 8.56 -12.56 -14.63
N ARG A 63 8.36 -13.47 -13.66
CA ARG A 63 9.45 -14.08 -12.90
C ARG A 63 10.31 -15.02 -13.74
N VAL A 64 9.68 -15.95 -14.45
CA VAL A 64 10.39 -17.00 -15.24
C VAL A 64 11.16 -16.39 -16.40
N GLU A 65 10.55 -15.44 -17.11
CA GLU A 65 11.19 -14.81 -18.26
C GLU A 65 12.04 -13.58 -17.92
N GLY A 66 12.09 -13.17 -16.67
CA GLY A 66 12.85 -12.00 -16.23
C GLY A 66 12.36 -10.68 -16.85
N ILE A 67 11.08 -10.58 -17.18
CA ILE A 67 10.51 -9.42 -17.86
C ILE A 67 10.47 -8.23 -16.91
N LYS A 68 11.01 -7.10 -17.35
CA LYS A 68 11.18 -5.91 -16.52
C LYS A 68 10.35 -4.70 -16.95
N THR A 69 9.70 -4.75 -18.12
CA THR A 69 8.91 -3.61 -18.62
C THR A 69 7.51 -4.07 -19.05
N PHE A 70 6.54 -3.15 -18.97
CA PHE A 70 5.18 -3.39 -19.48
C PHE A 70 5.19 -3.68 -20.99
N GLY A 71 5.96 -2.89 -21.74
CA GLY A 71 6.05 -3.05 -23.18
C GLY A 71 6.52 -4.46 -23.59
N ALA A 72 7.58 -4.96 -22.96
CA ALA A 72 8.10 -6.30 -23.21
C ALA A 72 7.08 -7.41 -22.85
N LEU A 73 6.32 -7.22 -21.75
CA LEU A 73 5.27 -8.16 -21.35
C LEU A 73 4.10 -8.13 -22.35
N LEU A 74 3.70 -6.92 -22.78
CA LEU A 74 2.61 -6.75 -23.74
C LEU A 74 2.95 -7.33 -25.12
N GLU A 75 4.17 -7.09 -25.59
CA GLU A 75 4.66 -7.59 -26.89
C GLU A 75 4.70 -9.12 -26.94
N LYS A 76 5.14 -9.78 -25.86
CA LYS A 76 5.29 -11.23 -25.82
C LYS A 76 4.00 -11.99 -25.47
N HIS A 77 3.20 -11.43 -24.56
CA HIS A 77 2.10 -12.15 -23.92
C HIS A 77 0.75 -11.42 -23.97
N GLY A 78 0.72 -10.25 -24.57
CA GLY A 78 -0.49 -9.44 -24.67
C GLY A 78 -0.80 -8.99 -26.09
N HIS A 79 -1.73 -8.05 -26.20
CA HIS A 79 -2.07 -7.40 -27.47
C HIS A 79 -2.63 -5.99 -27.23
N GLY A 80 -2.67 -5.19 -28.28
CA GLY A 80 -3.13 -3.80 -28.19
C GLY A 80 -2.16 -2.87 -27.47
N LEU A 81 -2.67 -1.83 -26.79
CA LEU A 81 -1.88 -0.79 -26.13
C LEU A 81 -1.97 -0.82 -24.58
N GLY A 82 -2.73 -1.77 -24.04
CA GLY A 82 -3.04 -1.84 -22.62
C GLY A 82 -4.13 -0.84 -22.19
N CYS A 83 -4.67 -1.05 -21.00
CA CYS A 83 -5.77 -0.26 -20.42
C CYS A 83 -5.53 0.07 -18.94
N ASP A 84 -6.45 0.84 -18.35
CA ASP A 84 -6.41 1.23 -16.93
C ASP A 84 -6.55 0.04 -15.95
N ILE A 85 -6.83 -1.16 -16.46
CA ILE A 85 -6.87 -2.39 -15.66
C ILE A 85 -5.51 -3.07 -15.66
N CYS A 86 -4.94 -3.37 -16.83
CA CYS A 86 -3.68 -4.12 -16.93
C CYS A 86 -2.47 -3.28 -16.55
N LYS A 87 -2.41 -1.99 -16.90
CA LYS A 87 -1.28 -1.11 -16.56
C LYS A 87 -0.97 -1.11 -15.06
N PRO A 88 -1.90 -0.74 -14.14
CA PRO A 88 -1.63 -0.77 -12.70
C PRO A 88 -1.45 -2.19 -12.14
N THR A 89 -2.06 -3.20 -12.75
CA THR A 89 -1.85 -4.60 -12.34
C THR A 89 -0.44 -5.05 -12.65
N VAL A 90 0.03 -4.83 -13.88
CA VAL A 90 1.40 -5.17 -14.29
C VAL A 90 2.43 -4.33 -13.54
N ALA A 91 2.17 -3.03 -13.33
CA ALA A 91 3.04 -2.19 -12.49
C ALA A 91 3.23 -2.76 -11.09
N ASN A 92 2.15 -3.26 -10.48
CA ASN A 92 2.21 -3.91 -9.18
C ASN A 92 3.03 -5.21 -9.21
N ILE A 93 2.86 -6.03 -10.25
CA ILE A 93 3.63 -7.27 -10.43
C ILE A 93 5.12 -6.93 -10.60
N LEU A 94 5.45 -6.03 -11.52
CA LEU A 94 6.83 -5.62 -11.78
C LEU A 94 7.50 -5.04 -10.52
N ALA A 95 6.78 -4.19 -9.78
CA ALA A 95 7.26 -3.64 -8.53
C ALA A 95 7.44 -4.70 -7.42
N SER A 96 6.64 -5.76 -7.43
CA SER A 96 6.80 -6.90 -6.50
C SER A 96 8.03 -7.74 -6.83
N CYS A 97 8.33 -7.91 -8.14
CA CYS A 97 9.47 -8.71 -8.61
C CYS A 97 10.75 -7.88 -8.70
N TRP A 98 10.64 -6.60 -9.05
CA TRP A 98 11.74 -5.71 -9.41
C TRP A 98 11.53 -4.33 -8.80
N ASN A 99 11.61 -4.23 -7.48
CA ASN A 99 11.23 -3.05 -6.69
C ASN A 99 11.81 -1.72 -7.20
N GLU A 100 13.02 -1.74 -7.75
CA GLU A 100 13.72 -0.57 -8.32
C GLU A 100 13.05 0.05 -9.57
N PHE A 101 12.20 -0.71 -10.26
CA PHE A 101 11.65 -0.28 -11.55
C PHE A 101 10.43 0.65 -11.47
N VAL A 102 9.81 0.79 -10.31
CA VAL A 102 8.58 1.61 -10.15
C VAL A 102 8.79 3.06 -10.58
N LEU A 103 9.97 3.61 -10.34
CA LEU A 103 10.30 5.02 -10.63
C LEU A 103 10.97 5.24 -11.99
N LYS A 104 11.22 4.21 -12.79
CA LYS A 104 11.85 4.35 -14.09
C LYS A 104 10.90 5.00 -15.09
N LYS A 105 11.46 5.81 -16.01
CA LYS A 105 10.73 6.56 -17.04
C LYS A 105 9.82 5.67 -17.89
N ASP A 106 10.29 4.48 -18.26
CA ASP A 106 9.53 3.52 -19.07
C ASP A 106 8.27 3.00 -18.38
N HIS A 107 8.18 3.16 -17.06
CA HIS A 107 7.05 2.76 -16.23
C HIS A 107 6.09 3.90 -15.89
N ALA A 108 6.32 5.11 -16.40
CA ALA A 108 5.47 6.26 -16.09
C ALA A 108 3.98 6.01 -16.41
N SER A 109 3.70 5.30 -17.50
CA SER A 109 2.31 4.94 -17.89
C SER A 109 1.66 3.87 -17.01
N LEU A 110 2.43 3.19 -16.15
CA LEU A 110 1.96 2.16 -15.24
C LEU A 110 1.63 2.71 -13.85
N GLN A 111 2.11 3.90 -13.54
CA GLN A 111 1.96 4.55 -12.25
C GLN A 111 0.61 5.26 -12.17
N ASP A 112 -0.07 5.16 -11.04
CA ASP A 112 -1.15 6.11 -10.73
C ASP A 112 -0.53 7.45 -10.27
N SER A 113 -1.34 8.49 -10.12
CA SER A 113 -0.85 9.83 -9.76
C SER A 113 -0.11 9.86 -8.41
N ASN A 114 -0.49 9.00 -7.46
CA ASN A 114 0.18 8.91 -6.17
C ASN A 114 1.55 8.24 -6.29
N ASP A 115 1.67 7.18 -7.07
CA ASP A 115 2.96 6.54 -7.35
C ASP A 115 3.87 7.48 -8.15
N TYR A 116 3.30 8.22 -9.13
CA TYR A 116 4.06 9.14 -9.95
C TYR A 116 4.71 10.27 -9.15
N TYR A 117 3.97 10.85 -8.20
CA TYR A 117 4.45 11.94 -7.35
C TYR A 117 4.96 11.46 -5.98
N LEU A 118 5.00 10.16 -5.72
CA LEU A 118 5.46 9.56 -4.45
C LEU A 118 4.76 10.14 -3.21
N ALA A 119 3.54 10.60 -3.38
CA ALA A 119 2.74 11.26 -2.36
C ALA A 119 1.25 11.08 -2.65
N ASN A 120 0.40 11.14 -1.63
CA ASN A 120 -1.04 11.14 -1.86
C ASN A 120 -1.49 12.52 -2.37
N ILE A 121 -2.11 12.53 -3.55
CA ILE A 121 -2.84 13.70 -4.01
C ILE A 121 -4.07 13.92 -3.12
N GLN A 122 -4.28 15.14 -2.72
CA GLN A 122 -5.38 15.57 -1.89
C GLN A 122 -6.50 16.20 -2.73
N ARG A 123 -7.67 16.38 -2.13
CA ARG A 123 -8.88 16.81 -2.82
C ARG A 123 -8.74 18.16 -3.54
N ASP A 124 -7.87 19.01 -3.04
CA ASP A 124 -7.63 20.38 -3.51
C ASP A 124 -6.44 20.49 -4.48
N GLY A 125 -5.78 19.38 -4.82
CA GLY A 125 -4.62 19.34 -5.70
C GLY A 125 -3.28 19.50 -4.98
N THR A 126 -3.27 19.62 -3.64
CA THR A 126 -2.04 19.52 -2.86
C THR A 126 -1.70 18.05 -2.55
N TYR A 127 -0.61 17.84 -1.84
CA TYR A 127 -0.07 16.51 -1.53
C TYR A 127 0.19 16.34 -0.04
N SER A 128 0.10 15.10 0.43
CA SER A 128 0.57 14.74 1.78
C SER A 128 2.03 14.32 1.73
N VAL A 129 2.79 14.71 2.75
CA VAL A 129 4.12 14.19 3.03
C VAL A 129 4.06 13.39 4.32
N VAL A 130 4.47 12.14 4.26
CA VAL A 130 4.35 11.22 5.40
C VAL A 130 5.72 10.58 5.65
N PRO A 131 6.52 11.14 6.57
CA PRO A 131 7.79 10.52 6.97
C PRO A 131 7.52 9.19 7.67
N ARG A 132 8.41 8.23 7.46
CA ARG A 132 8.34 6.93 8.12
C ARG A 132 8.69 7.06 9.59
N MET A 133 7.85 6.52 10.44
CA MET A 133 8.03 6.38 11.87
C MET A 133 7.79 4.91 12.23
N PRO A 134 8.83 4.04 12.12
CA PRO A 134 8.67 2.61 12.29
C PRO A 134 8.11 2.27 13.68
N GLY A 135 7.06 1.45 13.70
CA GLY A 135 6.40 1.09 14.95
C GLY A 135 5.73 2.27 15.69
N GLY A 136 5.66 3.46 15.08
CA GLY A 136 5.21 4.69 15.75
C GLY A 136 6.28 5.34 16.64
N GLU A 137 7.51 4.82 16.62
CA GLU A 137 8.62 5.39 17.38
C GLU A 137 9.26 6.57 16.62
N VAL A 138 9.56 7.64 17.35
CA VAL A 138 10.23 8.83 16.83
C VAL A 138 11.04 9.49 17.95
N THR A 139 12.24 9.96 17.63
CA THR A 139 13.09 10.68 18.59
C THR A 139 12.62 12.12 18.81
N PRO A 140 12.98 12.76 19.94
CA PRO A 140 12.71 14.19 20.13
C PRO A 140 13.26 15.06 19.00
N GLU A 141 14.47 14.79 18.51
CA GLU A 141 15.10 15.49 17.40
C GLU A 141 14.30 15.31 16.09
N GLY A 142 13.80 14.10 15.86
CA GLY A 142 12.92 13.81 14.73
C GLY A 142 11.62 14.60 14.78
N LEU A 143 10.98 14.70 15.97
CA LEU A 143 9.78 15.53 16.14
C LEU A 143 10.07 17.01 15.89
N ILE A 144 11.19 17.52 16.37
CA ILE A 144 11.63 18.91 16.14
C ILE A 144 11.81 19.14 14.63
N ALA A 145 12.51 18.25 13.93
CA ALA A 145 12.74 18.37 12.49
C ALA A 145 11.41 18.37 11.71
N VAL A 146 10.50 17.45 12.00
CA VAL A 146 9.16 17.42 11.37
C VAL A 146 8.39 18.70 11.64
N GLY A 147 8.43 19.23 12.87
CA GLY A 147 7.79 20.49 13.24
C GLY A 147 8.38 21.70 12.52
N GLN A 148 9.71 21.76 12.39
CA GLN A 148 10.41 22.82 11.66
C GLN A 148 10.08 22.81 10.17
N VAL A 149 10.12 21.65 9.53
CA VAL A 149 9.73 21.46 8.13
C VAL A 149 8.27 21.87 7.92
N ALA A 150 7.37 21.41 8.78
CA ALA A 150 5.96 21.78 8.69
C ALA A 150 5.75 23.29 8.79
N LYS A 151 6.43 23.96 9.73
CA LYS A 151 6.38 25.42 9.93
C LYS A 151 6.95 26.16 8.71
N LYS A 152 8.10 25.72 8.18
CA LYS A 152 8.79 26.33 7.05
C LYS A 152 7.95 26.31 5.77
N TYR A 153 7.29 25.20 5.48
CA TYR A 153 6.51 25.01 4.26
C TYR A 153 5.00 25.25 4.43
N GLY A 154 4.56 25.69 5.61
CA GLY A 154 3.15 25.96 5.88
C GLY A 154 2.25 24.72 5.79
N LEU A 155 2.73 23.59 6.34
CA LEU A 155 2.01 22.32 6.25
C LEU A 155 1.12 22.11 7.49
N TYR A 156 -0.07 21.59 7.24
CA TYR A 156 -0.97 21.16 8.30
C TYR A 156 -0.52 19.82 8.88
N THR A 157 -0.31 19.74 10.18
CA THR A 157 0.19 18.53 10.87
C THR A 157 -0.93 17.78 11.56
N LYS A 158 -0.92 16.45 11.46
CA LYS A 158 -1.87 15.59 12.17
C LYS A 158 -1.24 14.23 12.48
N ILE A 159 -1.39 13.78 13.73
CA ILE A 159 -1.14 12.39 14.08
C ILE A 159 -2.32 11.56 13.53
N THR A 160 -2.03 10.60 12.67
CA THR A 160 -3.04 9.77 12.02
C THR A 160 -3.14 8.38 12.66
N GLY A 161 -4.14 7.60 12.26
CA GLY A 161 -4.34 6.24 12.78
C GLY A 161 -3.21 5.25 12.44
N GLY A 162 -2.20 5.66 11.68
CA GLY A 162 -0.98 4.91 11.39
C GLY A 162 0.13 5.11 12.42
N GLN A 163 -0.12 5.83 13.52
CA GLN A 163 0.88 6.18 14.53
C GLN A 163 2.09 6.96 13.97
N ARG A 164 1.84 7.89 13.08
CA ARG A 164 2.85 8.79 12.54
C ARG A 164 2.26 10.17 12.30
N VAL A 165 3.12 11.17 12.18
CA VAL A 165 2.73 12.52 11.83
C VAL A 165 2.64 12.63 10.31
N ASP A 166 1.46 12.93 9.81
CA ASP A 166 1.24 13.22 8.40
C ASP A 166 1.20 14.74 8.21
N LEU A 167 1.89 15.24 7.20
CA LEU A 167 1.97 16.64 6.80
C LEU A 167 1.10 16.84 5.56
N PHE A 168 0.17 17.79 5.60
CA PHE A 168 -0.80 18.02 4.52
C PHE A 168 -0.64 19.40 3.92
N GLY A 169 -1.05 19.57 2.65
CA GLY A 169 -1.08 20.85 1.97
C GLY A 169 0.19 21.17 1.19
N ALA A 170 1.12 20.23 1.03
CA ALA A 170 2.32 20.46 0.23
C ALA A 170 1.95 20.66 -1.26
N ARG A 171 2.53 21.68 -1.89
CA ARG A 171 2.45 21.83 -3.34
C ARG A 171 3.42 20.84 -4.01
N VAL A 172 3.14 20.49 -5.25
CA VAL A 172 3.97 19.53 -6.00
C VAL A 172 5.43 19.98 -6.13
N ASP A 173 5.67 21.27 -6.32
CA ASP A 173 7.00 21.88 -6.44
C ASP A 173 7.80 21.88 -5.12
N GLN A 174 7.11 21.83 -3.98
CA GLN A 174 7.73 21.78 -2.66
C GLN A 174 8.15 20.36 -2.25
N LEU A 175 7.58 19.31 -2.87
CA LEU A 175 7.83 17.93 -2.44
C LEU A 175 9.32 17.55 -2.38
N PRO A 176 10.13 17.79 -3.43
CA PRO A 176 11.56 17.44 -3.37
C PRO A 176 12.31 18.18 -2.26
N LEU A 177 12.02 19.45 -2.06
CA LEU A 177 12.65 20.29 -1.03
C LEU A 177 12.32 19.81 0.39
N ILE A 178 11.05 19.48 0.61
CA ILE A 178 10.58 18.92 1.89
C ILE A 178 11.25 17.57 2.15
N TRP A 179 11.38 16.72 1.14
CA TRP A 179 12.02 15.41 1.29
C TRP A 179 13.52 15.52 1.55
N GLU A 180 14.23 16.46 0.93
CA GLU A 180 15.65 16.73 1.21
C GLU A 180 15.88 17.01 2.68
N GLU A 181 15.08 17.89 3.27
CA GLU A 181 15.21 18.24 4.68
C GLU A 181 14.84 17.08 5.61
N LEU A 182 13.77 16.33 5.28
CA LEU A 182 13.39 15.16 6.06
C LEU A 182 14.43 14.03 5.96
N ILE A 183 15.02 13.82 4.77
CA ILE A 183 16.10 12.83 4.56
C ILE A 183 17.34 13.24 5.35
N ALA A 184 17.71 14.52 5.34
CA ALA A 184 18.82 15.03 6.14
C ALA A 184 18.61 14.83 7.65
N ALA A 185 17.35 14.84 8.11
CA ALA A 185 16.96 14.52 9.48
C ALA A 185 16.80 13.00 9.76
N GLY A 186 17.14 12.12 8.80
CA GLY A 186 17.12 10.67 8.96
C GLY A 186 15.80 9.99 8.59
N PHE A 187 14.83 10.71 8.04
CA PHE A 187 13.58 10.12 7.62
C PHE A 187 13.63 9.50 6.23
N GLU A 188 12.73 8.58 5.99
CA GLU A 188 12.47 7.95 4.68
C GLU A 188 10.99 8.10 4.31
N SER A 189 10.66 7.78 3.05
CA SER A 189 9.27 7.69 2.61
C SER A 189 8.45 6.73 3.46
N GLY A 190 7.32 7.19 3.98
CA GLY A 190 6.36 6.37 4.70
C GLY A 190 5.43 5.57 3.79
N HIS A 191 5.63 5.58 2.46
CA HIS A 191 4.79 4.89 1.47
C HIS A 191 3.28 5.04 1.76
N ALA A 192 2.84 6.26 2.06
CA ALA A 192 1.49 6.52 2.57
C ALA A 192 0.38 6.44 1.51
N TYR A 193 0.65 6.00 0.33
CA TYR A 193 -0.28 5.76 -0.76
C TYR A 193 -0.62 4.27 -0.91
N GLY A 194 -1.41 3.88 -1.89
CA GLY A 194 -1.91 2.50 -2.06
C GLY A 194 -0.85 1.49 -2.50
N LYS A 195 -1.19 0.22 -2.49
CA LYS A 195 -0.37 -0.90 -3.02
C LYS A 195 1.01 -1.06 -2.35
N SER A 196 1.10 -0.79 -1.06
CA SER A 196 2.34 -0.91 -0.29
C SER A 196 2.09 -1.24 1.18
N LEU A 197 3.15 -1.61 1.89
CA LEU A 197 3.12 -1.60 3.35
C LEU A 197 2.96 -0.16 3.84
N ARG A 198 1.89 0.10 4.58
CA ARG A 198 1.54 1.45 5.06
C ARG A 198 2.21 1.78 6.38
N THR A 199 2.10 0.89 7.35
CA THR A 199 2.60 1.09 8.70
C THR A 199 2.49 -0.21 9.50
N VAL A 200 3.34 -0.35 10.49
CA VAL A 200 3.23 -1.36 11.54
C VAL A 200 2.91 -0.64 12.85
N LYS A 201 1.68 -0.75 13.34
CA LYS A 201 1.31 -0.19 14.65
C LYS A 201 1.91 -1.02 15.77
N SER A 202 2.30 -0.38 16.86
CA SER A 202 2.68 -1.06 18.09
C SER A 202 1.94 -0.50 19.31
N CYS A 203 1.86 -1.28 20.38
CA CYS A 203 1.67 -0.73 21.72
C CYS A 203 3.05 -0.43 22.34
N VAL A 204 3.07 0.08 23.55
CA VAL A 204 4.33 0.47 24.22
C VAL A 204 5.21 -0.71 24.68
N GLY A 205 4.71 -1.96 24.57
CA GLY A 205 5.47 -3.18 24.83
C GLY A 205 5.87 -3.42 26.27
N SER A 206 6.67 -4.49 26.45
CA SER A 206 7.13 -4.91 27.77
C SER A 206 8.07 -3.93 28.45
N THR A 207 8.72 -3.06 27.71
CA THR A 207 9.63 -2.03 28.28
C THR A 207 8.89 -1.02 29.15
N TRP A 208 7.69 -0.61 28.74
CA TRP A 208 6.94 0.47 29.39
C TRP A 208 5.65 0.03 30.06
N CYS A 209 5.06 -1.08 29.60
CA CYS A 209 3.78 -1.56 30.10
C CYS A 209 3.96 -2.69 31.09
N ARG A 210 3.46 -2.53 32.33
CA ARG A 210 3.50 -3.59 33.35
C ARG A 210 2.78 -4.88 32.96
N TYR A 211 1.92 -4.85 31.97
CA TYR A 211 1.18 -6.01 31.45
C TYR A 211 1.81 -6.59 30.17
N GLY A 212 2.80 -5.90 29.61
CA GLY A 212 3.47 -6.34 28.39
C GLY A 212 4.33 -7.56 28.66
N VAL A 213 4.14 -8.61 27.88
CA VAL A 213 4.96 -9.83 27.94
C VAL A 213 5.95 -9.93 26.78
N GLY A 214 5.73 -9.14 25.70
CA GLY A 214 6.62 -9.07 24.55
C GLY A 214 7.04 -7.65 24.19
N ASP A 215 8.25 -7.51 23.62
CA ASP A 215 8.75 -6.26 23.05
C ASP A 215 8.05 -5.98 21.71
N SER A 216 6.87 -5.37 21.79
CA SER A 216 6.09 -5.02 20.61
C SER A 216 6.68 -3.86 19.80
N VAL A 217 7.38 -2.93 20.43
CA VAL A 217 8.01 -1.80 19.74
C VAL A 217 9.18 -2.28 18.90
N GLY A 218 10.13 -3.01 19.49
CA GLY A 218 11.29 -3.52 18.77
C GLY A 218 10.89 -4.49 17.64
N LEU A 219 9.87 -5.32 17.85
CA LEU A 219 9.35 -6.19 16.79
C LEU A 219 8.67 -5.37 15.68
N ALA A 220 7.83 -4.39 16.01
CA ALA A 220 7.16 -3.55 15.02
C ALA A 220 8.14 -2.75 14.16
N VAL A 221 9.17 -2.17 14.78
CA VAL A 221 10.26 -1.47 14.08
C VAL A 221 10.99 -2.42 13.13
N ALA A 222 11.31 -3.64 13.57
CA ALA A 222 11.96 -4.64 12.73
C ALA A 222 11.08 -5.06 11.54
N MET A 223 9.78 -5.30 11.77
CA MET A 223 8.83 -5.66 10.71
C MET A 223 8.65 -4.53 9.70
N GLU A 224 8.49 -3.31 10.15
CA GLU A 224 8.32 -2.17 9.24
C GLU A 224 9.58 -1.94 8.39
N ASN A 225 10.76 -2.03 8.99
CA ASN A 225 12.02 -1.92 8.26
C ASN A 225 12.25 -3.06 7.27
N ARG A 226 11.81 -4.29 7.60
CA ARG A 226 11.91 -5.42 6.68
C ARG A 226 11.02 -5.27 5.45
N TYR A 227 9.77 -4.84 5.64
CA TYR A 227 8.77 -4.87 4.57
C TYR A 227 8.50 -3.52 3.91
N LYS A 228 9.20 -2.46 4.27
CA LYS A 228 8.98 -1.09 3.78
C LYS A 228 9.05 -0.92 2.26
N GLY A 229 9.74 -1.81 1.56
CA GLY A 229 9.82 -1.80 0.10
C GLY A 229 8.76 -2.65 -0.62
N LEU A 230 7.94 -3.40 0.11
CA LEU A 230 6.97 -4.32 -0.48
C LEU A 230 5.85 -3.58 -1.19
N ARG A 231 5.70 -3.86 -2.49
CA ARG A 231 4.53 -3.48 -3.29
C ARG A 231 3.54 -4.65 -3.31
N SER A 232 2.26 -4.35 -3.21
CA SER A 232 1.21 -5.36 -3.01
C SER A 232 -0.07 -5.02 -3.78
N PRO A 233 -0.97 -5.99 -4.01
CA PRO A 233 -2.25 -5.76 -4.70
C PRO A 233 -3.11 -4.66 -4.08
N HIS A 234 -3.06 -4.53 -2.75
CA HIS A 234 -3.71 -3.46 -1.99
C HIS A 234 -2.81 -3.06 -0.82
N LYS A 235 -3.10 -1.93 -0.17
CA LYS A 235 -2.38 -1.48 1.02
C LYS A 235 -2.41 -2.56 2.11
N ILE A 236 -1.27 -2.77 2.75
CA ILE A 236 -1.09 -3.70 3.86
C ILE A 236 -0.85 -2.91 5.14
N LYS A 237 -1.44 -3.35 6.23
CA LYS A 237 -1.27 -2.79 7.56
C LYS A 237 -0.98 -3.90 8.56
N PHE A 238 -0.03 -3.64 9.46
CA PHE A 238 0.29 -4.53 10.56
C PHE A 238 -0.11 -3.92 11.90
N GLY A 239 -0.22 -4.78 12.90
CA GLY A 239 -0.30 -4.40 14.31
C GLY A 239 0.45 -5.39 15.16
N VAL A 240 1.21 -4.89 16.13
CA VAL A 240 2.00 -5.70 17.07
C VAL A 240 1.60 -5.33 18.49
N SER A 241 0.92 -6.22 19.18
CA SER A 241 0.51 -6.06 20.58
C SER A 241 1.43 -6.85 21.51
N GLY A 242 1.96 -6.19 22.53
CA GLY A 242 2.87 -6.78 23.52
C GLY A 242 2.21 -7.71 24.54
N CYS A 243 0.89 -7.92 24.46
CA CYS A 243 0.12 -8.88 25.23
C CYS A 243 -1.30 -9.04 24.66
N THR A 244 -2.07 -9.97 25.21
CA THR A 244 -3.44 -10.30 24.80
C THR A 244 -4.49 -9.19 25.05
N ARG A 245 -4.12 -8.06 25.68
CA ARG A 245 -4.98 -6.87 25.79
C ARG A 245 -5.15 -6.11 24.48
N GLU A 246 -4.30 -6.40 23.51
CA GLU A 246 -4.49 -6.07 22.10
C GLU A 246 -4.57 -4.56 21.79
N CYS A 247 -3.78 -3.74 22.53
CA CYS A 247 -3.81 -2.27 22.42
C CYS A 247 -3.39 -1.72 21.06
N ALA A 248 -2.66 -2.49 20.24
CA ALA A 248 -2.28 -2.11 18.87
C ALA A 248 -3.35 -2.44 17.83
N GLU A 249 -4.49 -3.00 18.21
CA GLU A 249 -5.57 -3.43 17.32
C GLU A 249 -5.09 -4.40 16.23
N ALA A 250 -4.24 -5.35 16.62
CA ALA A 250 -3.58 -6.28 15.71
C ALA A 250 -4.59 -7.13 14.93
N GLN A 251 -5.67 -7.61 15.59
CA GLN A 251 -6.72 -8.39 14.94
C GLN A 251 -7.58 -7.59 13.94
N GLY A 252 -7.45 -6.27 13.88
CA GLY A 252 -8.07 -5.45 12.86
C GLY A 252 -7.14 -5.14 11.66
N LYS A 253 -6.02 -5.86 11.52
CA LYS A 253 -5.00 -5.61 10.48
C LYS A 253 -4.85 -6.79 9.52
N ASP A 254 -4.22 -6.52 8.38
CA ASP A 254 -3.90 -7.55 7.38
C ASP A 254 -2.96 -8.61 7.96
N VAL A 255 -2.03 -8.17 8.84
CA VAL A 255 -1.16 -9.02 9.66
C VAL A 255 -1.20 -8.51 11.09
N GLY A 256 -1.61 -9.36 12.01
CA GLY A 256 -1.68 -9.10 13.44
C GLY A 256 -0.72 -9.99 14.21
N ILE A 257 0.03 -9.40 15.14
CA ILE A 257 0.99 -10.13 15.96
C ILE A 257 0.70 -9.81 17.42
N ILE A 258 0.49 -10.84 18.22
CA ILE A 258 0.16 -10.68 19.65
C ILE A 258 1.12 -11.54 20.48
N ALA A 259 1.78 -10.90 21.44
CA ALA A 259 2.67 -11.60 22.38
C ALA A 259 1.87 -12.42 23.40
N THR A 260 2.36 -13.60 23.68
CA THR A 260 1.97 -14.48 24.79
C THR A 260 3.18 -14.83 25.63
N GLU A 261 3.00 -15.49 26.77
CA GLU A 261 4.12 -15.97 27.60
C GLU A 261 4.97 -17.03 26.91
N LYS A 262 4.44 -17.67 25.85
CA LYS A 262 5.13 -18.75 25.11
C LYS A 262 5.77 -18.28 23.81
N GLY A 263 5.49 -17.05 23.34
CA GLY A 263 5.98 -16.54 22.07
C GLY A 263 5.02 -15.59 21.41
N TRP A 264 4.95 -15.63 20.09
CA TRP A 264 4.11 -14.74 19.29
C TRP A 264 3.01 -15.51 18.57
N ASN A 265 1.81 -15.01 18.65
CA ASN A 265 0.70 -15.49 17.83
C ASN A 265 0.57 -14.64 16.57
N LEU A 266 0.51 -15.29 15.42
CA LEU A 266 0.34 -14.66 14.11
C LEU A 266 -1.12 -14.77 13.66
N TYR A 267 -1.74 -13.63 13.47
CA TYR A 267 -3.09 -13.49 12.92
C TYR A 267 -3.01 -12.87 11.53
N VAL A 268 -3.88 -13.28 10.62
CA VAL A 268 -3.88 -12.79 9.23
C VAL A 268 -5.29 -12.44 8.74
N CYS A 269 -5.33 -11.66 7.68
CA CYS A 269 -6.56 -11.35 6.93
C CYS A 269 -7.61 -10.51 7.68
N GLY A 270 -7.21 -9.73 8.70
CA GLY A 270 -8.07 -8.77 9.35
C GLY A 270 -8.33 -7.52 8.49
N ASN A 271 -9.41 -6.83 8.81
CA ASN A 271 -9.78 -5.57 8.15
C ASN A 271 -10.54 -4.66 9.12
N GLY A 272 -9.97 -3.52 9.49
CA GLY A 272 -10.63 -2.47 10.27
C GLY A 272 -11.33 -1.41 9.41
N GLY A 273 -11.69 -1.72 8.15
CA GLY A 273 -12.36 -0.80 7.24
C GLY A 273 -13.88 -0.86 7.32
N MET A 274 -14.56 -0.40 6.25
CA MET A 274 -16.04 -0.32 6.16
C MET A 274 -16.75 -1.68 6.39
N LYS A 275 -16.09 -2.79 6.06
CA LYS A 275 -16.55 -4.15 6.41
C LYS A 275 -15.54 -4.72 7.39
N PRO A 276 -15.68 -4.45 8.70
CA PRO A 276 -14.72 -4.90 9.70
C PRO A 276 -14.71 -6.42 9.77
N ARG A 277 -13.51 -6.96 9.95
CA ARG A 277 -13.29 -8.39 10.11
C ARG A 277 -12.13 -8.60 11.06
N HIS A 278 -12.27 -9.50 11.99
CA HIS A 278 -11.16 -9.95 12.82
C HIS A 278 -10.19 -10.80 11.98
N ALA A 279 -8.91 -10.60 12.21
CA ALA A 279 -7.89 -11.48 11.70
C ALA A 279 -8.01 -12.86 12.35
N GLU A 280 -7.66 -13.88 11.60
CA GLU A 280 -7.76 -15.28 12.04
C GLU A 280 -6.37 -15.81 12.43
N LEU A 281 -6.30 -16.65 13.44
CA LEU A 281 -5.06 -17.22 13.95
C LEU A 281 -4.45 -18.19 12.91
N LEU A 282 -3.31 -17.82 12.35
CA LEU A 282 -2.56 -18.66 11.41
C LEU A 282 -1.64 -19.64 12.14
N ALA A 283 -0.93 -19.15 13.17
CA ALA A 283 -0.02 -19.96 13.98
C ALA A 283 0.17 -19.32 15.37
N ALA A 284 0.43 -20.15 16.37
CA ALA A 284 0.59 -19.76 17.76
C ALA A 284 1.99 -20.11 18.29
N ASP A 285 2.37 -19.45 19.39
CA ASP A 285 3.57 -19.74 20.18
C ASP A 285 4.87 -19.71 19.37
N LEU A 286 4.96 -18.80 18.38
CA LEU A 286 6.10 -18.70 17.47
C LEU A 286 7.27 -17.97 18.13
N ASP A 287 8.49 -18.47 17.88
CA ASP A 287 9.69 -17.66 18.03
C ASP A 287 9.76 -16.58 16.93
N ARG A 288 10.65 -15.61 17.12
CA ARG A 288 10.77 -14.47 16.21
C ARG A 288 11.18 -14.85 14.78
N GLU A 289 12.04 -15.84 14.63
CA GLU A 289 12.55 -16.25 13.32
C GLU A 289 11.47 -16.97 12.51
N THR A 290 10.78 -17.92 13.14
CA THR A 290 9.65 -18.62 12.53
C THR A 290 8.50 -17.67 12.19
N LEU A 291 8.20 -16.71 13.06
CA LEU A 291 7.22 -15.66 12.81
C LEU A 291 7.54 -14.89 11.51
N VAL A 292 8.79 -14.44 11.35
CA VAL A 292 9.23 -13.71 10.15
C VAL A 292 9.09 -14.56 8.90
N ARG A 293 9.53 -15.83 8.93
CA ARG A 293 9.38 -16.75 7.78
C ARG A 293 7.92 -16.94 7.37
N TYR A 294 7.02 -17.11 8.33
CA TYR A 294 5.59 -17.27 8.03
C TYR A 294 4.97 -15.99 7.46
N ILE A 295 5.39 -14.82 7.94
CA ILE A 295 4.96 -13.55 7.37
C ILE A 295 5.50 -13.38 5.94
N ASP A 296 6.76 -13.72 5.67
CA ASP A 296 7.36 -13.68 4.33
C ASP A 296 6.55 -14.54 3.35
N ARG A 297 6.26 -15.79 3.72
CA ARG A 297 5.47 -16.73 2.90
C ARG A 297 4.06 -16.22 2.67
N PHE A 298 3.38 -15.77 3.73
CA PHE A 298 2.02 -15.23 3.65
C PHE A 298 1.93 -14.04 2.71
N LEU A 299 2.82 -13.06 2.87
CA LEU A 299 2.82 -11.85 2.06
C LEU A 299 3.13 -12.13 0.60
N MET A 300 4.14 -12.97 0.32
CA MET A 300 4.49 -13.29 -1.07
C MET A 300 3.44 -14.18 -1.73
N PHE A 301 2.82 -15.10 -0.99
CA PHE A 301 1.70 -15.88 -1.51
C PHE A 301 0.50 -14.98 -1.83
N TYR A 302 0.19 -14.02 -0.97
CA TYR A 302 -0.83 -13.00 -1.25
C TYR A 302 -0.48 -12.16 -2.50
N VAL A 303 0.76 -11.70 -2.61
CA VAL A 303 1.22 -10.91 -3.78
C VAL A 303 1.07 -11.71 -5.08
N ARG A 304 1.36 -13.02 -5.06
CA ARG A 304 1.27 -13.90 -6.23
C ARG A 304 -0.17 -14.22 -6.66
N THR A 305 -1.08 -14.38 -5.69
CA THR A 305 -2.37 -15.01 -5.93
C THR A 305 -3.58 -14.10 -5.81
N ALA A 306 -3.44 -12.94 -5.16
CA ALA A 306 -4.56 -12.02 -5.02
C ALA A 306 -4.85 -11.26 -6.33
N ASP A 307 -6.13 -10.96 -6.54
CA ASP A 307 -6.58 -10.11 -7.65
C ASP A 307 -6.20 -8.64 -7.43
N ARG A 308 -6.33 -7.86 -8.50
CA ARG A 308 -6.14 -6.40 -8.47
C ARG A 308 -7.01 -5.76 -7.38
N LEU A 309 -6.39 -4.90 -6.56
CA LEU A 309 -7.02 -4.14 -5.46
C LEU A 309 -7.78 -5.01 -4.44
N GLN A 310 -7.51 -6.29 -4.41
CA GLN A 310 -8.13 -7.22 -3.49
C GLN A 310 -7.45 -7.12 -2.12
N ARG A 311 -8.25 -6.89 -1.07
CA ARG A 311 -7.77 -6.92 0.32
C ARG A 311 -7.50 -8.36 0.75
N THR A 312 -6.59 -8.53 1.70
CA THR A 312 -6.24 -9.85 2.27
C THR A 312 -7.47 -10.59 2.78
N SER A 313 -8.41 -9.90 3.45
CA SER A 313 -9.65 -10.50 3.95
C SER A 313 -10.57 -11.02 2.84
N VAL A 314 -10.67 -10.29 1.72
CA VAL A 314 -11.47 -10.72 0.56
C VAL A 314 -10.77 -11.82 -0.23
N TRP A 315 -9.44 -11.71 -0.36
CA TRP A 315 -8.61 -12.74 -0.98
C TRP A 315 -8.75 -14.09 -0.26
N ARG A 316 -8.66 -14.07 1.08
CA ARG A 316 -8.85 -15.26 1.91
C ARG A 316 -10.23 -15.91 1.69
N ASP A 317 -11.28 -15.11 1.56
CA ASP A 317 -12.64 -15.63 1.30
C ASP A 317 -12.79 -16.29 -0.08
N ASN A 318 -11.95 -15.87 -1.04
CA ASN A 318 -11.94 -16.42 -2.39
C ASN A 318 -11.05 -17.68 -2.52
N LEU A 319 -10.22 -17.98 -1.53
CA LEU A 319 -9.43 -19.19 -1.50
C LEU A 319 -10.32 -20.40 -1.18
N GLU A 320 -10.25 -21.42 -2.02
CA GLU A 320 -10.87 -22.71 -1.70
C GLU A 320 -10.13 -23.33 -0.49
N GLY A 321 -10.86 -23.67 0.56
CA GLY A 321 -10.30 -24.09 1.85
C GLY A 321 -9.98 -22.95 2.83
N GLY A 322 -10.04 -21.70 2.39
CA GLY A 322 -9.94 -20.52 3.28
C GLY A 322 -8.69 -20.49 4.14
N LEU A 323 -8.86 -20.36 5.46
CA LEU A 323 -7.74 -20.30 6.41
C LEU A 323 -6.96 -21.60 6.50
N ASP A 324 -7.64 -22.75 6.48
CA ASP A 324 -6.99 -24.06 6.56
C ASP A 324 -6.04 -24.27 5.38
N TYR A 325 -6.44 -23.83 4.19
CA TYR A 325 -5.55 -23.85 3.03
C TYR A 325 -4.34 -22.91 3.20
N LEU A 326 -4.53 -21.73 3.80
CA LEU A 326 -3.41 -20.83 4.10
C LEU A 326 -2.46 -21.43 5.12
N ILE A 327 -2.97 -22.11 6.14
CA ILE A 327 -2.13 -22.85 7.11
C ILE A 327 -1.33 -23.94 6.39
N ASP A 328 -1.99 -24.72 5.53
CA ASP A 328 -1.33 -25.76 4.73
C ASP A 328 -0.18 -25.21 3.88
N VAL A 329 -0.39 -24.07 3.23
CA VAL A 329 0.62 -23.45 2.35
C VAL A 329 1.75 -22.78 3.15
N VAL A 330 1.39 -21.97 4.15
CA VAL A 330 2.37 -21.11 4.85
C VAL A 330 3.12 -21.88 5.93
N VAL A 331 2.41 -22.69 6.74
CA VAL A 331 2.98 -23.39 7.89
C VAL A 331 3.53 -24.75 7.46
N HIS A 332 2.72 -25.54 6.73
CA HIS A 332 3.05 -26.93 6.38
C HIS A 332 3.75 -27.08 5.03
N ASP A 333 3.91 -25.99 4.28
CA ASP A 333 4.54 -26.00 2.95
C ASP A 333 3.97 -27.05 1.98
N LYS A 334 2.67 -27.25 2.02
CA LYS A 334 1.96 -28.25 1.21
C LYS A 334 2.23 -28.16 -0.30
N LEU A 335 2.54 -26.96 -0.79
CA LEU A 335 2.85 -26.73 -2.20
C LEU A 335 4.34 -26.81 -2.53
N GLY A 336 5.22 -26.96 -1.54
CA GLY A 336 6.67 -26.95 -1.72
C GLY A 336 7.21 -25.59 -2.17
N LEU A 337 6.53 -24.48 -1.83
CA LEU A 337 6.86 -23.12 -2.27
C LEU A 337 7.57 -22.29 -1.20
N ALA A 338 7.75 -22.79 0.02
CA ALA A 338 8.25 -22.02 1.16
C ALA A 338 9.58 -21.33 0.85
N ALA A 339 10.55 -22.08 0.35
CA ALA A 339 11.88 -21.53 0.02
C ALA A 339 11.82 -20.49 -1.10
N GLU A 340 10.96 -20.66 -2.10
CA GLU A 340 10.78 -19.72 -3.20
C GLU A 340 10.15 -18.42 -2.70
N LEU A 341 9.10 -18.50 -1.89
CA LEU A 341 8.41 -17.33 -1.32
C LEU A 341 9.34 -16.53 -0.39
N GLU A 342 10.14 -17.21 0.43
CA GLU A 342 11.14 -16.58 1.29
C GLU A 342 12.25 -15.89 0.46
N ALA A 343 12.73 -16.53 -0.60
CA ALA A 343 13.73 -15.96 -1.50
C ALA A 343 13.20 -14.72 -2.26
N GLU A 344 11.93 -14.73 -2.67
CA GLU A 344 11.28 -13.57 -3.28
C GLU A 344 11.18 -12.39 -2.31
N MET A 345 10.77 -12.65 -1.06
CA MET A 345 10.75 -11.60 -0.04
C MET A 345 12.15 -11.07 0.25
N LEU A 346 13.13 -11.95 0.34
CA LEU A 346 14.53 -11.54 0.56
C LEU A 346 15.03 -10.64 -0.59
N ASN A 347 14.64 -10.91 -1.83
CA ASN A 347 14.95 -10.05 -2.96
C ASN A 347 14.33 -8.65 -2.78
N VAL A 348 13.06 -8.55 -2.34
CA VAL A 348 12.42 -7.26 -2.03
C VAL A 348 13.17 -6.50 -0.95
N VAL A 349 13.58 -7.21 0.11
CA VAL A 349 14.33 -6.61 1.23
C VAL A 349 15.70 -6.09 0.76
N ASN A 350 16.42 -6.88 -0.02
CA ASN A 350 17.78 -6.55 -0.45
C ASN A 350 17.85 -5.50 -1.56
N THR A 351 16.76 -5.31 -2.31
CA THR A 351 16.68 -4.32 -3.40
C THR A 351 15.96 -3.03 -3.00
N TYR A 352 15.61 -2.89 -1.73
CA TYR A 352 14.94 -1.68 -1.25
C TYR A 352 15.85 -0.46 -1.36
N GLU A 353 15.32 0.58 -1.96
CA GLU A 353 15.90 1.92 -1.99
C GLU A 353 14.82 2.94 -1.68
N CYS A 354 15.13 3.93 -0.83
CA CYS A 354 14.17 4.99 -0.51
C CYS A 354 13.84 5.80 -1.76
N GLU A 355 12.59 5.79 -2.16
CA GLU A 355 12.11 6.46 -3.37
C GLU A 355 12.23 7.99 -3.30
N TRP A 356 12.09 8.59 -2.10
CA TRP A 356 12.35 10.02 -1.92
C TRP A 356 13.81 10.36 -2.19
N LYS A 357 14.74 9.58 -1.61
CA LYS A 357 16.18 9.75 -1.84
C LYS A 357 16.53 9.65 -3.31
N LYS A 358 15.98 8.67 -3.99
CA LYS A 358 16.14 8.50 -5.44
C LYS A 358 15.59 9.69 -6.23
N ALA A 359 14.38 10.16 -5.88
CA ALA A 359 13.74 11.27 -6.57
C ALA A 359 14.49 12.60 -6.41
N VAL A 360 15.07 12.89 -5.24
CA VAL A 360 15.81 14.14 -5.01
C VAL A 360 17.22 14.13 -5.61
N THR A 361 17.82 12.94 -5.74
CA THR A 361 19.19 12.80 -6.31
C THR A 361 19.20 12.65 -7.83
N ASP A 362 18.09 12.24 -8.47
CA ASP A 362 17.99 12.11 -9.92
C ASP A 362 17.35 13.36 -10.54
N PRO A 363 18.12 14.17 -11.31
CA PRO A 363 17.61 15.38 -11.93
C PRO A 363 16.44 15.15 -12.88
N GLU A 364 16.38 14.01 -13.57
CA GLU A 364 15.29 13.70 -14.49
C GLU A 364 13.99 13.36 -13.73
N THR A 365 14.09 12.66 -12.63
CA THR A 365 12.93 12.41 -11.76
C THR A 365 12.46 13.70 -11.13
N ARG A 366 13.38 14.57 -10.68
CA ARG A 366 13.05 15.86 -10.06
C ARG A 366 12.22 16.77 -10.96
N LYS A 367 12.40 16.73 -12.27
CA LYS A 367 11.62 17.51 -13.27
C LYS A 367 10.12 17.21 -13.27
N ARG A 368 9.67 16.11 -12.67
CA ARG A 368 8.25 15.79 -12.54
C ARG A 368 7.51 16.72 -11.57
N PHE A 369 8.22 17.26 -10.59
CA PHE A 369 7.64 18.01 -9.48
C PHE A 369 7.46 19.48 -9.85
N ARG A 370 6.54 19.74 -10.78
CA ARG A 370 6.13 21.08 -11.22
C ARG A 370 4.63 21.11 -11.53
N HIS A 371 4.02 22.27 -11.41
CA HIS A 371 2.59 22.44 -11.64
C HIS A 371 2.21 22.27 -13.12
N PHE A 372 3.05 22.79 -14.02
CA PHE A 372 2.80 22.77 -15.45
C PHE A 372 3.97 22.20 -16.22
N VAL A 373 3.68 21.43 -17.28
CA VAL A 373 4.71 20.76 -18.09
C VAL A 373 5.61 21.80 -18.81
N ASN A 374 5.04 22.90 -19.25
CA ASN A 374 5.68 23.90 -20.09
C ASN A 374 5.93 25.24 -19.38
N SER A 375 5.85 25.30 -18.06
CA SER A 375 5.98 26.54 -17.30
C SER A 375 6.48 26.27 -15.88
N ASP A 376 7.34 27.10 -15.36
CA ASP A 376 7.78 27.09 -13.97
C ASP A 376 6.84 27.87 -13.04
N LYS A 377 5.71 28.36 -13.56
CA LYS A 377 4.70 29.05 -12.75
C LYS A 377 4.05 28.11 -11.75
N VAL A 378 3.73 28.64 -10.60
CA VAL A 378 2.93 27.96 -9.57
C VAL A 378 1.45 28.07 -9.94
N ASP A 379 0.66 27.06 -9.60
CA ASP A 379 -0.79 27.11 -9.77
C ASP A 379 -1.42 28.07 -8.74
N GLU A 380 -1.88 29.22 -9.19
CA GLU A 380 -2.49 30.28 -8.38
C GLU A 380 -3.91 29.90 -7.89
N ASN A 381 -4.52 28.83 -8.41
CA ASN A 381 -5.82 28.35 -7.97
C ASN A 381 -5.79 27.65 -6.61
N VAL A 382 -4.60 27.24 -6.14
CA VAL A 382 -4.44 26.67 -4.81
C VAL A 382 -4.24 27.81 -3.81
N THR A 383 -5.31 28.19 -3.13
CA THR A 383 -5.33 29.21 -2.08
C THR A 383 -5.46 28.56 -0.70
N PHE A 384 -5.07 29.27 0.35
CA PHE A 384 -5.02 28.73 1.71
C PHE A 384 -5.84 29.57 2.68
N VAL A 385 -6.35 28.93 3.72
CA VAL A 385 -7.04 29.57 4.85
C VAL A 385 -6.47 29.04 6.17
N GLU A 386 -6.60 29.82 7.20
CA GLU A 386 -6.23 29.38 8.57
C GLU A 386 -7.37 28.59 9.21
N GLU A 387 -7.06 27.47 9.82
CA GLU A 387 -7.98 26.66 10.60
C GLU A 387 -7.26 26.08 11.82
N ARG A 388 -7.78 26.34 13.02
CA ARG A 388 -7.21 25.86 14.29
C ARG A 388 -5.72 26.17 14.48
N GLY A 389 -5.31 27.41 14.09
CA GLY A 389 -3.91 27.84 14.17
C GLY A 389 -2.96 27.19 13.16
N GLN A 390 -3.49 26.51 12.15
CA GLN A 390 -2.72 25.88 11.08
C GLN A 390 -3.28 26.32 9.71
N ILE A 391 -2.45 26.20 8.68
CA ILE A 391 -2.84 26.55 7.30
C ILE A 391 -3.34 25.31 6.60
N ARG A 392 -4.45 25.41 5.88
CA ARG A 392 -4.94 24.39 4.96
C ARG A 392 -5.40 24.99 3.63
N PRO A 393 -5.46 24.20 2.56
CA PRO A 393 -6.07 24.63 1.32
C PRO A 393 -7.53 25.05 1.53
N ALA A 394 -7.94 26.11 0.80
CA ALA A 394 -9.29 26.63 0.82
C ALA A 394 -10.25 25.69 0.08
N MET A 395 -11.43 25.45 0.65
CA MET A 395 -12.51 24.77 -0.03
C MET A 395 -13.09 25.66 -1.15
N PRO A 396 -13.76 25.11 -2.18
CA PRO A 396 -14.30 25.92 -3.28
C PRO A 396 -15.14 27.10 -2.84
N ALA A 397 -15.96 26.94 -1.80
CA ALA A 397 -16.80 28.03 -1.26
C ALA A 397 -16.01 29.12 -0.51
N GLU A 398 -14.78 28.84 -0.11
CA GLU A 398 -13.91 29.75 0.64
C GLU A 398 -12.93 30.52 -0.27
N ARG A 399 -12.74 30.07 -1.53
CA ARG A 399 -11.73 30.62 -2.45
C ARG A 399 -11.90 32.08 -2.75
N GLU A 400 -13.12 32.57 -2.85
CA GLU A 400 -13.42 33.99 -3.11
C GLU A 400 -13.03 34.89 -1.91
N ALA A 401 -13.03 34.35 -0.69
CA ALA A 401 -12.64 35.05 0.52
C ALA A 401 -11.19 34.83 0.91
N ALA A 402 -10.52 33.86 0.29
CA ALA A 402 -9.15 33.43 0.64
C ALA A 402 -8.14 34.44 0.08
N LYS A 403 -7.33 35.03 0.97
CA LYS A 403 -6.15 35.79 0.54
C LYS A 403 -5.05 34.82 0.17
N PRO A 404 -4.22 35.11 -0.87
CA PRO A 404 -3.03 34.33 -1.14
C PRO A 404 -2.12 34.41 0.11
N PHE A 405 -1.86 33.26 0.74
CA PHE A 405 -0.98 33.19 1.88
C PHE A 405 0.47 33.34 1.40
N PRO A 406 1.29 34.21 2.02
CA PRO A 406 2.69 34.33 1.63
C PRO A 406 3.48 33.10 2.13
N ILE A 407 3.33 31.99 1.43
CA ILE A 407 4.24 30.85 1.62
C ILE A 407 5.57 31.25 0.98
N PRO A 408 6.68 31.21 1.71
CA PRO A 408 7.97 31.55 1.13
C PRO A 408 8.24 30.70 -0.10
N VAL A 409 8.32 31.32 -1.25
CA VAL A 409 8.81 30.68 -2.47
C VAL A 409 10.32 30.58 -2.30
N VAL A 410 10.81 29.39 -2.00
CA VAL A 410 12.26 29.13 -2.07
C VAL A 410 12.57 29.04 -3.56
N VAL A 411 12.98 30.15 -4.16
CA VAL A 411 13.53 30.16 -5.52
C VAL A 411 14.96 29.67 -5.38
N GLU A 412 15.24 28.44 -5.79
CA GLU A 412 16.62 28.06 -6.05
C GLU A 412 17.09 28.86 -7.26
N THR A 413 18.02 29.78 -7.02
CA THR A 413 18.86 30.32 -8.10
C THR A 413 19.75 29.19 -8.61
N VAL A 414 19.56 28.81 -9.87
CA VAL A 414 20.36 27.86 -10.65
C VAL A 414 21.81 28.36 -10.76
#